data_0ae03d1219161f527a765ffa216b4f1a
#
_entry.id   0ae03d1219161f527a765ffa216b4f1a
#
_cell.length_a   1.000
_cell.length_b   1.000
_cell.length_c   1.000
_cell.angle_alpha   90.00
_cell.angle_beta   90.00
_cell.angle_gamma   90.00
#
_symmetry.space_group_name_H-M   'P 1'
#
loop_
_entity.id
_entity.type
_entity.pdbx_description
1 polymer ?
#
loop_
_entity_poly.entity_id
_entity_poly.type
_entity_poly.pdbx_seq_one_letter_code
_entity_poly.pdbx_strand_id
1 'polypeptide(L)'
;MTFSPYFATIESMALSKSDYMLFLKHPAWLWLKKHDKAKLPLVNDALQAMFDDGHEFERYAEELFPTAVTVGFSFQENNYGSMPRRTIEVIKSGAEIILQGRLQPGELTCIFDIIKKVGENEYDLYEIKSSTEVKEDHIFDLAFQTIVLQNAGLKVRKTFVIHVNNKYERIGKIDISKLVAQTEVTEQVKNKIEETKELIRKALDIVSSKTPPDFSPRHVGLSALKEWMEIYKILYPQDERHNIYNLTRINPDIIGQLEDLRIKLIADIPDNFKLNRRQKIQVKAVKENQRSVNKEKIKEFLSQFKYPLYFFDYETFSAVIPPFDHTHPYQQVPFQYSLHKIDEQGIMTHMEFLHRENTNPGRPLLEQLKKDIGEEGTVLVWYESFEKGRNVELGQMFPEYAEMMNKLNERIIDLMVPFSTGLFVDKDFFGSASIKKVLPVLISELSYEKLNIREGGTASRTWKETILEGKNPEQKEQIMNDLLAYCRLDTLAMVQLFKFLEKEIA
;
A
#
# COMPACT_ATOMS: atom_id res chain seq x y z
N MET A 1 31.13 -18.86 29.87
CA MET A 1 30.00 -19.81 29.85
C MET A 1 29.56 -19.94 28.41
N THR A 2 29.88 -21.08 27.82
CA THR A 2 29.59 -21.39 26.42
C THR A 2 28.08 -21.60 26.26
N PHE A 3 27.42 -20.72 25.56
CA PHE A 3 26.01 -20.90 25.15
C PHE A 3 25.88 -22.18 24.33
N SER A 4 25.02 -23.07 24.78
CA SER A 4 24.72 -24.31 24.06
C SER A 4 24.13 -23.97 22.69
N PRO A 5 24.63 -24.54 21.58
CA PRO A 5 24.08 -24.34 20.24
C PRO A 5 22.62 -24.82 20.12
N TYR A 6 22.12 -25.56 21.09
CA TYR A 6 20.73 -26.04 21.16
C TYR A 6 19.70 -24.93 21.44
N PHE A 7 20.06 -23.89 22.21
CA PHE A 7 19.14 -22.77 22.47
C PHE A 7 18.98 -21.84 21.26
N ALA A 8 20.04 -21.60 20.51
CA ALA A 8 20.01 -20.82 19.30
C ALA A 8 19.20 -21.50 18.17
N THR A 9 19.19 -22.85 18.13
CA THR A 9 18.42 -23.62 17.15
C THR A 9 16.93 -23.63 17.43
N ILE A 10 16.51 -23.63 18.70
CA ILE A 10 15.06 -23.61 19.05
C ILE A 10 14.44 -22.23 18.78
N GLU A 11 15.15 -21.13 19.02
CA GLU A 11 14.66 -19.78 18.68
C GLU A 11 14.51 -19.56 17.17
N SER A 12 15.38 -20.16 16.36
CA SER A 12 15.31 -20.07 14.89
C SER A 12 14.17 -20.89 14.28
N MET A 13 13.64 -21.90 14.99
CA MET A 13 12.59 -22.80 14.49
C MET A 13 11.18 -22.46 15.01
N ALA A 14 11.05 -21.65 16.06
CA ALA A 14 9.73 -21.24 16.54
C ALA A 14 8.96 -20.46 15.48
N LEU A 15 7.68 -20.81 15.34
CA LEU A 15 6.74 -20.09 14.48
C LEU A 15 6.22 -18.86 15.21
N SER A 16 6.61 -17.68 14.76
CA SER A 16 6.11 -16.42 15.29
C SER A 16 4.80 -15.98 14.63
N LYS A 17 4.08 -15.05 15.28
CA LYS A 17 2.92 -14.35 14.70
C LYS A 17 3.23 -13.85 13.27
N SER A 18 4.33 -13.13 13.09
CA SER A 18 4.72 -12.60 11.79
C SER A 18 5.09 -13.69 10.77
N ASP A 19 5.63 -14.83 11.20
CA ASP A 19 5.90 -15.97 10.33
C ASP A 19 4.60 -16.61 9.85
N TYR A 20 3.63 -16.78 10.75
CA TYR A 20 2.31 -17.29 10.41
C TYR A 20 1.58 -16.38 9.40
N MET A 21 1.66 -15.05 9.59
CA MET A 21 1.08 -14.10 8.64
C MET A 21 1.75 -14.18 7.26
N LEU A 22 3.06 -14.40 7.17
CA LEU A 22 3.73 -14.64 5.90
C LEU A 22 3.30 -15.96 5.25
N PHE A 23 3.12 -17.03 6.05
CA PHE A 23 2.60 -18.30 5.54
C PHE A 23 1.22 -18.13 4.91
N LEU A 24 0.33 -17.35 5.52
CA LEU A 24 -1.00 -17.07 4.98
C LEU A 24 -0.94 -16.27 3.67
N LYS A 25 0.05 -15.40 3.52
CA LYS A 25 0.29 -14.67 2.25
C LYS A 25 0.79 -15.62 1.17
N HIS A 26 1.79 -16.44 1.49
CA HIS A 26 2.30 -17.50 0.61
C HIS A 26 3.19 -18.48 1.39
N PRO A 27 2.97 -19.81 1.32
CA PRO A 27 3.80 -20.78 2.05
C PRO A 27 5.30 -20.63 1.77
N ALA A 28 5.67 -20.38 0.52
CA ALA A 28 7.07 -20.18 0.14
C ALA A 28 7.68 -18.88 0.69
N TRP A 29 6.88 -17.88 1.03
CA TRP A 29 7.38 -16.67 1.68
C TRP A 29 7.91 -16.97 3.07
N LEU A 30 7.17 -17.76 3.85
CA LEU A 30 7.65 -18.26 5.14
C LEU A 30 8.93 -19.08 4.99
N TRP A 31 8.95 -20.00 4.02
CA TRP A 31 10.13 -20.84 3.77
C TRP A 31 11.36 -19.98 3.44
N LEU A 32 11.25 -19.03 2.54
CA LEU A 32 12.33 -18.10 2.18
C LEU A 32 12.82 -17.31 3.39
N LYS A 33 11.92 -16.81 4.24
CA LYS A 33 12.30 -16.09 5.46
C LYS A 33 13.14 -16.93 6.40
N LYS A 34 12.84 -18.23 6.50
CA LYS A 34 13.54 -19.16 7.42
C LYS A 34 14.82 -19.76 6.84
N HIS A 35 14.84 -20.04 5.54
CA HIS A 35 15.89 -20.84 4.92
C HIS A 35 16.77 -20.08 3.91
N ASP A 36 16.23 -19.04 3.25
CA ASP A 36 16.94 -18.29 2.20
C ASP A 36 16.53 -16.82 2.14
N LYS A 37 16.71 -16.14 3.28
CA LYS A 37 16.30 -14.75 3.46
C LYS A 37 16.94 -13.79 2.43
N ALA A 38 18.11 -14.15 1.88
CA ALA A 38 18.81 -13.33 0.90
C ALA A 38 18.02 -13.14 -0.42
N LYS A 39 17.05 -14.02 -0.71
CA LYS A 39 16.16 -13.92 -1.88
C LYS A 39 14.93 -13.04 -1.65
N LEU A 40 14.73 -12.53 -0.44
CA LEU A 40 13.66 -11.59 -0.18
C LEU A 40 14.10 -10.17 -0.55
N PRO A 41 13.19 -9.32 -1.09
CA PRO A 41 13.51 -7.93 -1.35
C PRO A 41 13.84 -7.19 -0.05
N LEU A 42 14.69 -6.18 -0.17
CA LEU A 42 14.91 -5.24 0.92
C LEU A 42 13.63 -4.43 1.15
N VAL A 43 13.46 -3.98 2.40
CA VAL A 43 12.37 -3.06 2.74
C VAL A 43 12.55 -1.79 1.91
N ASN A 44 11.56 -1.48 1.08
CA ASN A 44 11.54 -0.26 0.30
C ASN A 44 10.94 0.91 1.10
N ASP A 45 11.09 2.13 0.57
CA ASP A 45 10.61 3.34 1.24
C ASP A 45 9.11 3.32 1.57
N ALA A 46 8.28 2.78 0.68
CA ALA A 46 6.84 2.71 0.89
C ALA A 46 6.48 1.75 2.05
N LEU A 47 7.14 0.60 2.12
CA LEU A 47 6.94 -0.36 3.21
C LEU A 47 7.48 0.19 4.53
N GLN A 48 8.61 0.91 4.51
CA GLN A 48 9.15 1.57 5.71
C GLN A 48 8.19 2.64 6.23
N ALA A 49 7.61 3.47 5.35
CA ALA A 49 6.62 4.46 5.74
C ALA A 49 5.38 3.83 6.40
N MET A 50 4.92 2.68 5.89
CA MET A 50 3.82 1.94 6.53
C MET A 50 4.18 1.44 7.94
N PHE A 51 5.42 1.00 8.16
CA PHE A 51 5.88 0.60 9.50
C PHE A 51 5.98 1.81 10.43
N ASP A 52 6.49 2.93 9.94
CA ASP A 52 6.62 4.16 10.73
C ASP A 52 5.23 4.69 11.16
N ASP A 53 4.26 4.74 10.24
CA ASP A 53 2.86 5.07 10.54
C ASP A 53 2.24 4.07 11.54
N GLY A 54 2.55 2.78 11.41
CA GLY A 54 2.13 1.73 12.35
C GLY A 54 2.62 2.02 13.76
N HIS A 55 3.93 2.23 13.93
CA HIS A 55 4.55 2.55 15.22
C HIS A 55 4.08 3.89 15.78
N GLU A 56 3.81 4.87 14.93
CA GLU A 56 3.26 6.16 15.37
C GLU A 56 1.87 5.98 15.98
N PHE A 57 0.97 5.27 15.30
CA PHE A 57 -0.38 4.99 15.79
C PHE A 57 -0.37 4.14 17.06
N GLU A 58 0.50 3.13 17.13
CA GLU A 58 0.66 2.25 18.29
C GLU A 58 0.93 3.05 19.57
N ARG A 59 1.84 4.03 19.52
CA ARG A 59 2.13 4.92 20.66
C ARG A 59 0.90 5.66 21.15
N TYR A 60 0.07 6.22 20.23
CA TYR A 60 -1.18 6.89 20.60
C TYR A 60 -2.21 5.91 21.18
N ALA A 61 -2.31 4.70 20.63
CA ALA A 61 -3.24 3.69 21.13
C ALA A 61 -2.86 3.18 22.54
N GLU A 62 -1.57 3.04 22.83
CA GLU A 62 -1.05 2.64 24.15
C GLU A 62 -1.38 3.69 25.23
N GLU A 63 -1.47 4.98 24.89
CA GLU A 63 -1.85 6.03 25.84
C GLU A 63 -3.28 5.89 26.40
N LEU A 64 -4.15 5.07 25.78
CA LEU A 64 -5.45 4.69 26.35
C LEU A 64 -5.31 3.82 27.62
N PHE A 65 -4.11 3.31 27.89
CA PHE A 65 -3.84 2.40 29.00
C PHE A 65 -2.75 2.95 29.94
N PRO A 66 -2.99 4.09 30.61
CA PRO A 66 -1.96 4.82 31.35
C PRO A 66 -1.41 4.07 32.57
N THR A 67 -2.12 3.02 33.04
CA THR A 67 -1.68 2.20 34.19
C THR A 67 -0.99 0.89 33.76
N ALA A 68 -0.76 0.71 32.46
CA ALA A 68 -0.20 -0.52 31.94
C ALA A 68 1.29 -0.67 32.27
N VAL A 69 1.71 -1.92 32.42
CA VAL A 69 3.12 -2.31 32.54
C VAL A 69 3.64 -2.74 31.18
N THR A 70 4.58 -2.00 30.63
CA THR A 70 5.21 -2.36 29.35
C THR A 70 6.38 -3.33 29.58
N VAL A 71 6.32 -4.51 28.96
CA VAL A 71 7.45 -5.46 28.95
C VAL A 71 8.46 -5.02 27.89
N GLY A 72 8.05 -4.92 26.66
CA GLY A 72 8.83 -4.40 25.54
C GLY A 72 10.21 -5.04 25.34
N PHE A 73 10.89 -4.64 24.29
CA PHE A 73 12.28 -4.98 24.05
C PHE A 73 13.20 -4.17 24.97
N SER A 74 14.19 -4.81 25.59
CA SER A 74 15.17 -4.15 26.45
C SER A 74 16.59 -4.39 25.94
N PHE A 75 17.30 -3.32 25.60
CA PHE A 75 18.71 -3.38 25.22
C PHE A 75 19.61 -3.77 26.41
N GLN A 76 19.22 -3.42 27.62
CA GLN A 76 20.01 -3.71 28.85
C GLN A 76 19.96 -5.20 29.20
N GLU A 77 18.77 -5.81 29.09
CA GLU A 77 18.59 -7.26 29.36
C GLU A 77 18.77 -8.08 28.10
N ASN A 78 19.18 -7.44 27.02
CA ASN A 78 19.49 -7.96 25.74
C ASN A 78 18.40 -8.89 25.19
N ASN A 79 17.31 -8.33 24.65
CA ASN A 79 16.69 -9.05 23.58
C ASN A 79 15.29 -9.67 23.77
N TYR A 80 14.85 -10.15 22.63
CA TYR A 80 13.64 -10.96 22.50
C TYR A 80 13.69 -12.27 23.33
N GLY A 81 14.87 -12.83 23.60
CA GLY A 81 15.02 -14.06 24.37
C GLY A 81 14.64 -13.91 25.84
N SER A 82 14.86 -12.74 26.48
CA SER A 82 14.48 -12.50 27.86
C SER A 82 12.99 -12.13 28.03
N MET A 83 12.32 -11.66 26.98
CA MET A 83 10.93 -11.20 27.04
C MET A 83 9.94 -12.24 27.59
N PRO A 84 9.97 -13.54 27.22
CA PRO A 84 9.02 -14.51 27.77
C PRO A 84 9.12 -14.62 29.30
N ARG A 85 10.34 -14.64 29.85
CA ARG A 85 10.55 -14.67 31.32
C ARG A 85 10.00 -13.41 31.95
N ARG A 86 10.36 -12.22 31.46
CA ARG A 86 9.87 -10.93 31.97
C ARG A 86 8.35 -10.81 31.88
N THR A 87 7.73 -11.28 30.79
CA THR A 87 6.27 -11.31 30.64
C THR A 87 5.61 -12.15 31.73
N ILE A 88 6.15 -13.35 32.00
CA ILE A 88 5.63 -14.24 33.05
C ILE A 88 5.81 -13.61 34.46
N GLU A 89 6.93 -12.92 34.73
CA GLU A 89 7.15 -12.21 35.96
C GLU A 89 6.14 -11.09 36.18
N VAL A 90 5.82 -10.30 35.13
CA VAL A 90 4.81 -9.25 35.19
C VAL A 90 3.39 -9.83 35.35
N ILE A 91 3.06 -10.94 34.70
CA ILE A 91 1.79 -11.64 34.90
C ILE A 91 1.65 -12.11 36.33
N LYS A 92 2.70 -12.72 36.90
CA LYS A 92 2.74 -13.20 38.31
C LYS A 92 2.70 -12.08 39.35
N SER A 93 3.19 -10.89 39.03
CA SER A 93 3.10 -9.72 39.92
C SER A 93 1.66 -9.19 40.03
N GLY A 94 0.73 -9.70 39.20
CA GLY A 94 -0.67 -9.31 39.26
C GLY A 94 -1.01 -8.06 38.43
N ALA A 95 -0.13 -7.61 37.54
CA ALA A 95 -0.38 -6.46 36.68
C ALA A 95 -1.74 -6.59 35.98
N GLU A 96 -2.54 -5.52 36.01
CA GLU A 96 -3.89 -5.51 35.42
C GLU A 96 -3.84 -5.37 33.90
N ILE A 97 -2.89 -4.59 33.38
CA ILE A 97 -2.72 -4.35 31.94
C ILE A 97 -1.24 -4.51 31.61
N ILE A 98 -0.97 -5.30 30.58
CA ILE A 98 0.40 -5.59 30.14
C ILE A 98 0.51 -5.25 28.66
N LEU A 99 1.51 -4.44 28.30
CA LEU A 99 1.82 -4.06 26.92
C LEU A 99 3.07 -4.79 26.44
N GLN A 100 3.07 -5.13 25.13
CA GLN A 100 4.23 -5.63 24.40
C GLN A 100 4.90 -6.83 25.08
N GLY A 101 4.08 -7.76 25.57
CA GLY A 101 4.57 -8.98 26.20
C GLY A 101 4.78 -10.11 25.20
N ARG A 102 5.84 -10.90 25.37
CA ARG A 102 6.13 -12.08 24.55
C ARG A 102 5.84 -13.36 25.33
N LEU A 103 5.11 -14.28 24.69
CA LEU A 103 4.93 -15.66 25.18
C LEU A 103 5.50 -16.65 24.15
N GLN A 104 6.04 -17.78 24.66
CA GLN A 104 6.63 -18.82 23.82
C GLN A 104 6.33 -20.21 24.39
N PRO A 105 5.10 -20.71 24.28
CA PRO A 105 4.76 -22.10 24.63
C PRO A 105 5.16 -23.07 23.52
N GLY A 106 6.20 -23.86 23.72
CA GLY A 106 6.70 -24.83 22.76
C GLY A 106 7.25 -24.18 21.48
N GLU A 107 6.72 -24.60 20.34
CA GLU A 107 7.15 -24.17 19.01
C GLU A 107 6.46 -22.88 18.53
N LEU A 108 5.55 -22.31 19.30
CA LEU A 108 4.82 -21.08 18.94
C LEU A 108 5.30 -19.91 19.78
N THR A 109 5.34 -18.72 19.18
CA THR A 109 5.64 -17.49 19.92
C THR A 109 4.87 -16.30 19.34
N CYS A 110 4.39 -15.43 20.23
CA CYS A 110 3.87 -14.12 19.81
C CYS A 110 4.32 -13.03 20.79
N ILE A 111 4.45 -11.82 20.26
CA ILE A 111 4.40 -10.59 21.03
C ILE A 111 2.97 -10.10 20.87
N PHE A 112 2.23 -10.02 21.95
CA PHE A 112 0.91 -9.39 21.96
C PHE A 112 1.05 -7.90 22.24
N ASP A 113 0.17 -7.09 21.66
CA ASP A 113 0.21 -5.66 21.92
C ASP A 113 -0.30 -5.37 23.33
N ILE A 114 -1.52 -5.84 23.67
CA ILE A 114 -2.12 -5.58 24.99
C ILE A 114 -2.89 -6.80 25.49
N ILE A 115 -2.69 -7.17 26.74
CA ILE A 115 -3.62 -8.02 27.50
C ILE A 115 -4.11 -7.29 28.74
N LYS A 116 -5.42 -7.38 29.01
CA LYS A 116 -6.07 -6.81 30.20
C LYS A 116 -6.68 -7.90 31.05
N LYS A 117 -6.25 -7.99 32.30
CA LYS A 117 -6.77 -8.95 33.27
C LYS A 117 -8.22 -8.63 33.63
N VAL A 118 -9.10 -9.62 33.56
CA VAL A 118 -10.53 -9.48 33.84
C VAL A 118 -11.05 -10.52 34.84
N GLY A 119 -10.22 -11.48 35.21
CA GLY A 119 -10.52 -12.52 36.17
C GLY A 119 -9.26 -13.28 36.59
N GLU A 120 -9.44 -14.35 37.38
CA GLU A 120 -8.32 -15.23 37.72
C GLU A 120 -7.84 -15.95 36.45
N ASN A 121 -6.62 -15.64 36.03
CA ASN A 121 -6.00 -16.17 34.83
C ASN A 121 -6.80 -15.94 33.52
N GLU A 122 -7.69 -14.93 33.52
CA GLU A 122 -8.56 -14.59 32.39
C GLU A 122 -8.28 -13.17 31.92
N TYR A 123 -8.12 -13.01 30.60
CA TYR A 123 -7.65 -11.77 29.95
C TYR A 123 -8.49 -11.43 28.71
N ASP A 124 -8.68 -10.14 28.49
CA ASP A 124 -9.06 -9.60 27.18
C ASP A 124 -7.80 -9.30 26.38
N LEU A 125 -7.76 -9.68 25.11
CA LEU A 125 -6.64 -9.50 24.19
C LEU A 125 -6.98 -8.41 23.19
N TYR A 126 -6.03 -7.46 23.01
CA TYR A 126 -6.16 -6.36 22.06
C TYR A 126 -4.98 -6.37 21.11
N GLU A 127 -5.27 -6.20 19.84
CA GLU A 127 -4.29 -6.00 18.77
C GLU A 127 -4.44 -4.61 18.19
N ILE A 128 -3.35 -3.87 18.04
CA ILE A 128 -3.31 -2.53 17.48
C ILE A 128 -3.01 -2.61 15.99
N LYS A 129 -3.82 -1.96 15.17
CA LYS A 129 -3.63 -1.89 13.71
C LYS A 129 -3.85 -0.48 13.21
N SER A 130 -2.89 0.06 12.48
CA SER A 130 -3.01 1.38 11.84
C SER A 130 -4.00 1.41 10.66
N SER A 131 -4.81 0.37 10.45
CA SER A 131 -5.90 0.36 9.47
C SER A 131 -7.12 1.14 9.97
N THR A 132 -8.02 1.52 9.08
CA THR A 132 -9.26 2.24 9.41
C THR A 132 -10.45 1.32 9.68
N GLU A 133 -10.26 0.02 9.50
CA GLU A 133 -11.29 -1.02 9.71
C GLU A 133 -10.64 -2.35 10.08
N VAL A 134 -11.45 -3.26 10.61
CA VAL A 134 -11.05 -4.65 10.86
C VAL A 134 -10.99 -5.40 9.53
N LYS A 135 -9.89 -6.15 9.31
CA LYS A 135 -9.67 -6.98 8.13
C LYS A 135 -9.56 -8.46 8.51
N GLU A 136 -9.69 -9.34 7.53
CA GLU A 136 -9.63 -10.80 7.76
C GLU A 136 -8.27 -11.25 8.33
N ASP A 137 -7.18 -10.63 7.88
CA ASP A 137 -5.83 -10.91 8.39
C ASP A 137 -5.68 -10.57 9.89
N HIS A 138 -6.37 -9.54 10.39
CA HIS A 138 -6.41 -9.23 11.83
C HIS A 138 -7.10 -10.34 12.64
N ILE A 139 -8.12 -10.99 12.08
CA ILE A 139 -8.81 -12.10 12.73
C ILE A 139 -7.89 -13.33 12.83
N PHE A 140 -7.16 -13.67 11.77
CA PHE A 140 -6.16 -14.74 11.80
C PHE A 140 -5.01 -14.44 12.76
N ASP A 141 -4.56 -13.20 12.82
CA ASP A 141 -3.53 -12.74 13.75
C ASP A 141 -3.97 -12.94 15.21
N LEU A 142 -5.16 -12.46 15.57
CA LEU A 142 -5.74 -12.64 16.91
C LEU A 142 -6.05 -14.11 17.23
N ALA A 143 -6.46 -14.92 16.26
CA ALA A 143 -6.67 -16.36 16.44
C ALA A 143 -5.35 -17.07 16.77
N PHE A 144 -4.27 -16.76 16.07
CA PHE A 144 -2.94 -17.26 16.37
C PHE A 144 -2.49 -16.88 17.79
N GLN A 145 -2.60 -15.61 18.15
CA GLN A 145 -2.25 -15.11 19.48
C GLN A 145 -3.08 -15.77 20.56
N THR A 146 -4.39 -15.93 20.36
CA THR A 146 -5.29 -16.62 21.29
C THR A 146 -4.81 -18.04 21.56
N ILE A 147 -4.40 -18.80 20.52
CA ILE A 147 -3.85 -20.14 20.66
C ILE A 147 -2.54 -20.11 21.48
N VAL A 148 -1.65 -19.15 21.22
CA VAL A 148 -0.39 -19.01 21.97
C VAL A 148 -0.66 -18.70 23.43
N LEU A 149 -1.55 -17.77 23.75
CA LEU A 149 -1.92 -17.43 25.12
C LEU A 149 -2.54 -18.65 25.84
N GLN A 150 -3.45 -19.37 25.19
CA GLN A 150 -4.08 -20.58 25.74
C GLN A 150 -3.04 -21.68 26.01
N ASN A 151 -2.11 -21.90 25.11
CA ASN A 151 -1.01 -22.86 25.31
C ASN A 151 -0.06 -22.44 26.45
N ALA A 152 0.03 -21.14 26.75
CA ALA A 152 0.77 -20.63 27.90
C ALA A 152 -0.05 -20.67 29.22
N GLY A 153 -1.28 -21.21 29.20
CA GLY A 153 -2.15 -21.38 30.36
C GLY A 153 -3.02 -20.16 30.70
N LEU A 154 -3.12 -19.16 29.80
CA LEU A 154 -3.98 -17.99 29.96
C LEU A 154 -5.32 -18.20 29.26
N LYS A 155 -6.43 -17.79 29.89
CA LYS A 155 -7.75 -17.80 29.25
C LYS A 155 -7.99 -16.46 28.55
N VAL A 156 -8.33 -16.51 27.27
CA VAL A 156 -8.76 -15.32 26.52
C VAL A 156 -10.27 -15.26 26.53
N ARG A 157 -10.84 -14.21 27.14
CA ARG A 157 -12.29 -13.99 27.25
C ARG A 157 -12.84 -13.29 26.01
N LYS A 158 -12.27 -12.15 25.68
CA LYS A 158 -12.65 -11.32 24.55
C LYS A 158 -11.43 -10.91 23.73
N THR A 159 -11.63 -10.66 22.46
CA THR A 159 -10.60 -10.15 21.54
C THR A 159 -11.08 -8.89 20.87
N PHE A 160 -10.16 -7.92 20.73
CA PHE A 160 -10.44 -6.60 20.18
C PHE A 160 -9.37 -6.21 19.17
N VAL A 161 -9.80 -5.48 18.13
CA VAL A 161 -8.89 -4.73 17.28
C VAL A 161 -9.02 -3.25 17.65
N ILE A 162 -7.92 -2.64 18.02
CA ILE A 162 -7.77 -1.19 18.16
C ILE A 162 -7.31 -0.66 16.79
N HIS A 163 -8.07 0.25 16.21
CA HIS A 163 -7.79 0.74 14.88
C HIS A 163 -8.06 2.24 14.74
N VAL A 164 -7.63 2.83 13.64
CA VAL A 164 -7.79 4.27 13.39
C VAL A 164 -9.27 4.60 13.12
N ASN A 165 -9.79 5.62 13.77
CA ASN A 165 -11.07 6.22 13.41
C ASN A 165 -10.87 7.22 12.26
N ASN A 166 -11.18 6.81 11.03
CA ASN A 166 -11.04 7.67 9.86
C ASN A 166 -12.06 8.84 9.81
N LYS A 167 -13.01 8.87 10.72
CA LYS A 167 -13.96 9.99 10.88
C LYS A 167 -13.46 11.04 11.89
N TYR A 168 -12.35 10.78 12.54
CA TYR A 168 -11.72 11.74 13.43
C TYR A 168 -11.26 12.96 12.63
N GLU A 169 -11.69 14.13 13.02
CA GLU A 169 -11.19 15.42 12.52
C GLU A 169 -10.35 16.07 13.61
N ARG A 170 -9.12 16.43 13.29
CA ARG A 170 -8.25 17.13 14.22
C ARG A 170 -8.74 18.58 14.42
N ILE A 171 -8.88 18.98 15.68
CA ILE A 171 -9.12 20.37 16.11
C ILE A 171 -8.19 20.65 17.28
N GLY A 172 -7.12 21.38 17.02
CA GLY A 172 -6.09 21.68 18.02
C GLY A 172 -5.25 20.44 18.40
N LYS A 173 -5.22 20.09 19.69
CA LYS A 173 -4.50 18.92 20.19
C LYS A 173 -5.19 17.62 19.76
N ILE A 174 -4.40 16.58 19.49
CA ILE A 174 -4.93 15.25 19.20
C ILE A 174 -5.75 14.74 20.39
N ASP A 175 -7.01 14.40 20.13
CA ASP A 175 -7.91 13.72 21.07
C ASP A 175 -7.86 12.22 20.80
N ILE A 176 -7.04 11.51 21.58
CA ILE A 176 -6.79 10.08 21.43
C ILE A 176 -8.09 9.28 21.54
N SER A 177 -8.99 9.67 22.42
CA SER A 177 -10.26 8.98 22.64
C SER A 177 -11.19 9.00 21.41
N LYS A 178 -10.99 9.97 20.52
CA LYS A 178 -11.71 10.10 19.25
C LYS A 178 -10.93 9.60 18.05
N LEU A 179 -9.58 9.70 18.10
CA LEU A 179 -8.68 9.19 17.05
C LEU A 179 -8.74 7.67 16.96
N VAL A 180 -8.87 7.00 18.11
CA VAL A 180 -8.81 5.54 18.22
C VAL A 180 -10.21 4.95 18.26
N ALA A 181 -10.47 3.94 17.45
CA ALA A 181 -11.65 3.11 17.50
C ALA A 181 -11.30 1.71 18.01
N GLN A 182 -12.22 1.08 18.71
CA GLN A 182 -12.05 -0.28 19.23
C GLN A 182 -13.23 -1.15 18.80
N THR A 183 -12.93 -2.28 18.15
CA THR A 183 -13.95 -3.22 17.67
C THR A 183 -13.76 -4.58 18.31
N GLU A 184 -14.81 -5.10 18.98
CA GLU A 184 -14.82 -6.47 19.50
C GLU A 184 -14.99 -7.46 18.33
N VAL A 185 -14.10 -8.46 18.27
CA VAL A 185 -14.04 -9.48 17.21
C VAL A 185 -14.03 -10.91 17.77
N THR A 186 -14.52 -11.09 19.01
CA THR A 186 -14.44 -12.34 19.76
C THR A 186 -15.03 -13.52 19.00
N GLU A 187 -16.23 -13.38 18.43
CA GLU A 187 -16.90 -14.47 17.73
C GLU A 187 -16.21 -14.79 16.38
N GLN A 188 -15.72 -13.76 15.66
CA GLN A 188 -14.97 -13.97 14.43
C GLN A 188 -13.67 -14.75 14.70
N VAL A 189 -12.95 -14.40 15.76
CA VAL A 189 -11.72 -15.08 16.18
C VAL A 189 -12.03 -16.52 16.62
N LYS A 190 -13.05 -16.76 17.43
CA LYS A 190 -13.46 -18.12 17.84
C LYS A 190 -13.75 -19.01 16.64
N ASN A 191 -14.47 -18.50 15.64
CA ASN A 191 -14.79 -19.24 14.42
C ASN A 191 -13.56 -19.59 13.58
N LYS A 192 -12.45 -18.87 13.74
CA LYS A 192 -11.20 -19.12 13.02
C LYS A 192 -10.19 -20.00 13.79
N ILE A 193 -10.43 -20.35 15.05
CA ILE A 193 -9.47 -21.09 15.88
C ILE A 193 -9.08 -22.44 15.28
N GLU A 194 -10.07 -23.27 14.87
CA GLU A 194 -9.77 -24.60 14.36
C GLU A 194 -9.05 -24.55 13.01
N GLU A 195 -9.48 -23.66 12.10
CA GLU A 195 -8.78 -23.39 10.85
C GLU A 195 -7.33 -22.95 11.11
N THR A 196 -7.14 -22.01 12.06
CA THR A 196 -5.81 -21.53 12.44
C THR A 196 -4.92 -22.63 12.98
N LYS A 197 -5.43 -23.55 13.81
CA LYS A 197 -4.67 -24.71 14.30
C LYS A 197 -4.17 -25.62 13.16
N GLU A 198 -5.00 -25.84 12.14
CA GLU A 198 -4.59 -26.61 10.96
C GLU A 198 -3.52 -25.88 10.14
N LEU A 199 -3.70 -24.57 9.94
CA LEU A 199 -2.76 -23.72 9.23
C LEU A 199 -1.42 -23.60 9.97
N ILE A 200 -1.43 -23.54 11.30
CA ILE A 200 -0.21 -23.58 12.14
C ILE A 200 0.57 -24.89 11.90
N ARG A 201 -0.11 -26.06 11.88
CA ARG A 201 0.55 -27.33 11.60
C ARG A 201 1.25 -27.31 10.24
N LYS A 202 0.54 -26.86 9.18
CA LYS A 202 1.12 -26.71 7.85
C LYS A 202 2.30 -25.72 7.81
N ALA A 203 2.19 -24.61 8.57
CA ALA A 203 3.29 -23.65 8.67
C ALA A 203 4.54 -24.23 9.36
N LEU A 204 4.37 -25.03 10.41
CA LEU A 204 5.46 -25.73 11.10
C LEU A 204 6.11 -26.78 10.16
N ASP A 205 5.32 -27.49 9.35
CA ASP A 205 5.86 -28.41 8.32
C ASP A 205 6.73 -27.64 7.31
N ILE A 206 6.31 -26.44 6.89
CA ILE A 206 7.10 -25.58 6.00
C ILE A 206 8.39 -25.11 6.68
N VAL A 207 8.34 -24.71 7.96
CA VAL A 207 9.54 -24.28 8.70
C VAL A 207 10.55 -25.41 8.84
N SER A 208 10.11 -26.64 9.04
CA SER A 208 10.97 -27.81 9.22
C SER A 208 11.47 -28.42 7.90
N SER A 209 10.80 -28.10 6.79
CA SER A 209 11.14 -28.66 5.47
C SER A 209 12.44 -28.09 4.92
N LYS A 210 13.36 -28.97 4.50
CA LYS A 210 14.56 -28.60 3.75
C LYS A 210 14.28 -28.30 2.28
N THR A 211 13.15 -28.78 1.78
CA THR A 211 12.73 -28.60 0.38
C THR A 211 11.77 -27.41 0.31
N PRO A 212 12.01 -26.43 -0.57
CA PRO A 212 11.07 -25.33 -0.73
C PRO A 212 9.71 -25.82 -1.23
N PRO A 213 8.61 -25.20 -0.78
CA PRO A 213 7.31 -25.45 -1.37
C PRO A 213 7.23 -24.87 -2.77
N ASP A 214 6.13 -25.13 -3.48
CA ASP A 214 5.88 -24.52 -4.78
C ASP A 214 5.83 -22.98 -4.67
N PHE A 215 6.58 -22.31 -5.55
CA PHE A 215 6.65 -20.85 -5.63
C PHE A 215 5.55 -20.24 -6.53
N SER A 216 4.68 -21.06 -7.11
CA SER A 216 3.64 -20.57 -8.01
C SER A 216 2.76 -19.51 -7.35
N PRO A 217 2.51 -18.36 -8.01
CA PRO A 217 1.60 -17.33 -7.51
C PRO A 217 0.15 -17.81 -7.32
N ARG A 218 -0.21 -19.01 -7.78
CA ARG A 218 -1.52 -19.66 -7.51
C ARG A 218 -1.79 -19.90 -6.02
N HIS A 219 -0.74 -19.98 -5.19
CA HIS A 219 -0.81 -20.23 -3.76
C HIS A 219 -0.90 -18.98 -2.91
N VAL A 220 -1.05 -17.82 -3.52
CA VAL A 220 -1.16 -16.54 -2.82
C VAL A 220 -2.50 -16.43 -2.10
N GLY A 221 -2.44 -16.11 -0.81
CA GLY A 221 -3.58 -15.74 0.04
C GLY A 221 -3.54 -14.28 0.48
N LEU A 222 -4.56 -13.87 1.25
CA LEU A 222 -4.69 -12.54 1.86
C LEU A 222 -4.44 -11.37 0.88
N SER A 223 -4.85 -11.52 -0.38
CA SER A 223 -4.69 -10.49 -1.43
C SER A 223 -3.24 -10.05 -1.70
N ALA A 224 -2.24 -10.86 -1.33
CA ALA A 224 -0.81 -10.52 -1.41
C ALA A 224 -0.18 -10.78 -2.80
N LEU A 225 -0.97 -10.90 -3.87
CA LEU A 225 -0.44 -11.25 -5.20
C LEU A 225 0.60 -10.24 -5.71
N LYS A 226 0.35 -8.95 -5.50
CA LYS A 226 1.29 -7.90 -5.95
C LYS A 226 2.65 -8.03 -5.26
N GLU A 227 2.64 -8.17 -3.93
CA GLU A 227 3.87 -8.31 -3.14
C GLU A 227 4.60 -9.61 -3.47
N TRP A 228 3.85 -10.71 -3.63
CA TRP A 228 4.45 -11.99 -4.01
C TRP A 228 5.08 -11.94 -5.41
N MET A 229 4.48 -11.24 -6.36
CA MET A 229 5.05 -11.09 -7.71
C MET A 229 6.37 -10.31 -7.73
N GLU A 230 6.63 -9.43 -6.78
CA GLU A 230 7.94 -8.79 -6.63
C GLU A 230 9.01 -9.80 -6.20
N ILE A 231 8.66 -10.70 -5.26
CA ILE A 231 9.54 -11.80 -4.84
C ILE A 231 9.73 -12.80 -5.98
N TYR A 232 8.65 -13.18 -6.67
CA TYR A 232 8.66 -14.12 -7.78
C TYR A 232 9.62 -13.68 -8.90
N LYS A 233 9.67 -12.41 -9.22
CA LYS A 233 10.61 -11.85 -10.22
C LYS A 233 12.08 -11.96 -9.78
N ILE A 234 12.37 -11.87 -8.49
CA ILE A 234 13.72 -12.09 -7.96
C ILE A 234 14.11 -13.56 -8.08
N LEU A 235 13.17 -14.47 -7.83
CA LEU A 235 13.38 -15.91 -7.92
C LEU A 235 13.55 -16.38 -9.36
N TYR A 236 12.84 -15.77 -10.30
CA TYR A 236 12.79 -16.14 -11.71
C TYR A 236 13.09 -14.94 -12.64
N PRO A 237 14.32 -14.38 -12.57
CA PRO A 237 14.69 -13.19 -13.35
C PRO A 237 14.74 -13.46 -14.86
N GLN A 238 14.82 -14.76 -15.26
CA GLN A 238 14.85 -15.20 -16.65
C GLN A 238 13.47 -15.58 -17.20
N ASP A 239 12.41 -15.33 -16.41
CA ASP A 239 11.06 -15.63 -16.88
C ASP A 239 10.74 -14.86 -18.17
N GLU A 240 10.16 -15.55 -19.13
CA GLU A 240 9.89 -14.99 -20.45
C GLU A 240 8.95 -13.79 -20.36
N ARG A 241 9.21 -12.81 -21.22
CA ARG A 241 8.28 -11.67 -21.41
C ARG A 241 6.93 -12.19 -21.90
N HIS A 242 5.85 -11.57 -21.46
CA HIS A 242 4.47 -11.97 -21.76
C HIS A 242 4.08 -13.36 -21.23
N ASN A 243 4.66 -13.78 -20.09
CA ASN A 243 4.17 -14.91 -19.35
C ASN A 243 2.73 -14.65 -18.81
N ILE A 244 2.03 -15.72 -18.41
CA ILE A 244 0.64 -15.64 -17.94
C ILE A 244 0.45 -14.68 -16.77
N TYR A 245 1.46 -14.47 -15.93
CA TYR A 245 1.40 -13.59 -14.76
C TYR A 245 1.32 -12.10 -15.13
N ASN A 246 1.62 -11.74 -16.38
CA ASN A 246 1.45 -10.40 -16.93
C ASN A 246 0.05 -10.16 -17.56
N LEU A 247 -0.87 -11.14 -17.45
CA LEU A 247 -2.24 -10.95 -17.90
C LEU A 247 -2.95 -9.92 -17.03
N THR A 248 -3.59 -8.95 -17.67
CA THR A 248 -4.27 -7.86 -16.94
C THR A 248 -5.29 -8.39 -15.95
N ARG A 249 -5.29 -7.87 -14.71
CA ARG A 249 -6.20 -8.29 -13.63
C ARG A 249 -6.20 -9.81 -13.40
N ILE A 250 -5.03 -10.43 -13.51
CA ILE A 250 -4.88 -11.85 -13.18
C ILE A 250 -5.09 -12.06 -11.67
N ASN A 251 -5.58 -13.24 -11.32
CA ASN A 251 -5.76 -13.66 -9.94
C ASN A 251 -5.26 -15.11 -9.76
N PRO A 252 -5.09 -15.59 -8.52
CA PRO A 252 -4.59 -16.94 -8.24
C PRO A 252 -5.39 -18.06 -8.92
N ASP A 253 -6.72 -17.92 -9.03
CA ASP A 253 -7.58 -18.95 -9.64
C ASP A 253 -7.31 -19.10 -11.14
N ILE A 254 -7.19 -17.97 -11.86
CA ILE A 254 -6.86 -17.96 -13.31
C ILE A 254 -5.45 -18.51 -13.50
N ILE A 255 -4.50 -18.13 -12.64
CA ILE A 255 -3.14 -18.66 -12.67
C ILE A 255 -3.18 -20.18 -12.55
N GLY A 256 -3.86 -20.71 -11.52
CA GLY A 256 -3.98 -22.15 -11.30
C GLY A 256 -4.57 -22.89 -12.49
N GLN A 257 -5.65 -22.37 -13.09
CA GLN A 257 -6.26 -22.97 -14.27
C GLN A 257 -5.31 -23.02 -15.49
N LEU A 258 -4.53 -21.94 -15.72
CA LEU A 258 -3.58 -21.89 -16.81
C LEU A 258 -2.39 -22.83 -16.58
N GLU A 259 -1.86 -22.88 -15.36
CA GLU A 259 -0.77 -23.81 -14.99
C GLU A 259 -1.19 -25.28 -15.08
N ASP A 260 -2.43 -25.62 -14.67
CA ASP A 260 -2.96 -26.97 -14.80
C ASP A 260 -3.04 -27.42 -16.28
N LEU A 261 -3.28 -26.47 -17.19
CA LEU A 261 -3.22 -26.68 -18.63
C LEU A 261 -1.77 -26.61 -19.18
N ARG A 262 -0.76 -26.43 -18.31
CA ARG A 262 0.67 -26.26 -18.65
C ARG A 262 0.95 -25.07 -19.58
N ILE A 263 0.10 -24.04 -19.51
CA ILE A 263 0.25 -22.79 -20.26
C ILE A 263 1.14 -21.86 -19.47
N LYS A 264 2.23 -21.39 -20.07
CA LYS A 264 3.18 -20.44 -19.47
C LYS A 264 3.14 -19.07 -20.10
N LEU A 265 2.82 -18.99 -21.40
CA LEU A 265 2.83 -17.74 -22.14
C LEU A 265 1.40 -17.28 -22.49
N ILE A 266 1.19 -15.98 -22.50
CA ILE A 266 -0.08 -15.38 -22.91
C ILE A 266 -0.45 -15.78 -24.35
N ALA A 267 0.55 -15.95 -25.24
CA ALA A 267 0.32 -16.36 -26.62
C ALA A 267 -0.28 -17.76 -26.73
N ASP A 268 -0.02 -18.65 -25.77
CA ASP A 268 -0.47 -20.04 -25.79
C ASP A 268 -1.87 -20.23 -25.19
N ILE A 269 -2.49 -19.17 -24.64
CA ILE A 269 -3.83 -19.25 -24.05
C ILE A 269 -4.85 -19.60 -25.16
N PRO A 270 -5.62 -20.71 -25.02
CA PRO A 270 -6.60 -21.10 -26.03
C PRO A 270 -7.73 -20.06 -26.19
N ASP A 271 -8.25 -19.89 -27.39
CA ASP A 271 -9.31 -18.89 -27.66
C ASP A 271 -10.61 -19.16 -26.91
N ASN A 272 -10.87 -20.45 -26.57
CA ASN A 272 -12.02 -20.87 -25.78
C ASN A 272 -11.79 -20.75 -24.25
N PHE A 273 -10.60 -20.35 -23.78
CA PHE A 273 -10.36 -20.13 -22.35
C PHE A 273 -11.17 -18.93 -21.86
N LYS A 274 -11.78 -19.08 -20.68
CA LYS A 274 -12.68 -18.06 -20.11
C LYS A 274 -11.90 -16.84 -19.62
N LEU A 275 -11.88 -15.81 -20.45
CA LEU A 275 -11.25 -14.52 -20.14
C LEU A 275 -12.28 -13.39 -20.22
N ASN A 276 -12.04 -12.32 -19.46
CA ASN A 276 -12.79 -11.08 -19.61
C ASN A 276 -12.38 -10.33 -20.92
N ARG A 277 -13.15 -9.30 -21.30
CA ARG A 277 -12.93 -8.55 -22.55
C ARG A 277 -11.51 -7.98 -22.66
N ARG A 278 -10.98 -7.38 -21.58
CA ARG A 278 -9.65 -6.76 -21.60
C ARG A 278 -8.53 -7.79 -21.74
N GLN A 279 -8.65 -8.91 -21.04
CA GLN A 279 -7.73 -10.03 -21.16
C GLN A 279 -7.71 -10.59 -22.59
N LYS A 280 -8.88 -10.76 -23.22
CA LYS A 280 -8.98 -11.22 -24.62
C LYS A 280 -8.28 -10.27 -25.59
N ILE A 281 -8.41 -8.95 -25.40
CA ILE A 281 -7.74 -7.95 -26.25
C ILE A 281 -6.21 -8.05 -26.05
N GLN A 282 -5.74 -8.20 -24.81
CA GLN A 282 -4.31 -8.37 -24.53
C GLN A 282 -3.76 -9.67 -25.14
N VAL A 283 -4.46 -10.79 -24.98
CA VAL A 283 -4.07 -12.08 -25.58
C VAL A 283 -3.95 -11.94 -27.09
N LYS A 284 -4.93 -11.29 -27.74
CA LYS A 284 -4.89 -11.04 -29.18
C LYS A 284 -3.68 -10.19 -29.58
N ALA A 285 -3.43 -9.07 -28.88
CA ALA A 285 -2.28 -8.20 -29.15
C ALA A 285 -0.95 -8.94 -29.02
N VAL A 286 -0.81 -9.84 -28.04
CA VAL A 286 0.39 -10.67 -27.85
C VAL A 286 0.52 -11.71 -28.96
N LYS A 287 -0.56 -12.47 -29.28
CA LYS A 287 -0.56 -13.50 -30.33
C LYS A 287 -0.21 -12.92 -31.71
N GLU A 288 -0.81 -11.80 -32.06
CA GLU A 288 -0.63 -11.16 -33.36
C GLU A 288 0.65 -10.30 -33.43
N ASN A 289 1.32 -10.09 -32.26
CA ASN A 289 2.46 -9.19 -32.12
C ASN A 289 2.17 -7.77 -32.66
N GLN A 290 0.96 -7.29 -32.46
CA GLN A 290 0.45 -6.02 -32.97
C GLN A 290 -0.31 -5.26 -31.90
N ARG A 291 -0.29 -3.92 -32.02
CA ARG A 291 -1.15 -3.06 -31.21
C ARG A 291 -2.61 -3.28 -31.58
N SER A 292 -3.47 -3.31 -30.56
CA SER A 292 -4.92 -3.27 -30.76
C SER A 292 -5.39 -1.84 -30.55
N VAL A 293 -5.85 -1.17 -31.62
CA VAL A 293 -6.27 0.24 -31.60
C VAL A 293 -7.68 0.37 -32.17
N ASN A 294 -8.59 0.92 -31.39
CA ASN A 294 -9.92 1.29 -31.86
C ASN A 294 -9.94 2.79 -32.20
N LYS A 295 -9.54 3.12 -33.44
CA LYS A 295 -9.38 4.50 -33.89
C LYS A 295 -10.68 5.32 -33.79
N GLU A 296 -11.82 4.72 -34.12
CA GLU A 296 -13.12 5.40 -34.09
C GLU A 296 -13.49 5.85 -32.69
N LYS A 297 -13.35 4.94 -31.71
CA LYS A 297 -13.66 5.26 -30.30
C LYS A 297 -12.65 6.21 -29.68
N ILE A 298 -11.38 6.14 -30.06
CA ILE A 298 -10.37 7.12 -29.62
C ILE A 298 -10.69 8.49 -30.21
N LYS A 299 -11.10 8.57 -31.47
CA LYS A 299 -11.54 9.82 -32.12
C LYS A 299 -12.77 10.41 -31.40
N GLU A 300 -13.77 9.58 -31.11
CA GLU A 300 -14.95 9.97 -30.32
C GLU A 300 -14.54 10.50 -28.93
N PHE A 301 -13.60 9.82 -28.24
CA PHE A 301 -13.09 10.25 -26.96
C PHE A 301 -12.38 11.60 -27.05
N LEU A 302 -11.49 11.80 -28.01
CA LEU A 302 -10.75 13.07 -28.18
C LEU A 302 -11.66 14.22 -28.63
N SER A 303 -12.76 13.95 -29.35
CA SER A 303 -13.70 14.98 -29.80
C SER A 303 -14.47 15.69 -28.67
N GLN A 304 -14.43 15.15 -27.46
CA GLN A 304 -15.04 15.77 -26.28
C GLN A 304 -14.20 16.94 -25.71
N PHE A 305 -12.93 17.03 -26.11
CA PHE A 305 -12.02 18.01 -25.54
C PHE A 305 -12.23 19.41 -26.10
N LYS A 306 -12.26 20.40 -25.23
CA LYS A 306 -12.42 21.82 -25.54
C LYS A 306 -11.19 22.59 -25.10
N TYR A 307 -10.63 23.36 -26.00
CA TYR A 307 -9.50 24.24 -25.67
C TYR A 307 -9.93 25.42 -24.77
N PRO A 308 -9.00 25.94 -23.94
CA PRO A 308 -7.65 25.42 -23.74
C PRO A 308 -7.66 24.05 -23.03
N LEU A 309 -6.64 23.23 -23.34
CA LEU A 309 -6.44 21.95 -22.66
C LEU A 309 -5.48 22.13 -21.51
N TYR A 310 -5.86 21.67 -20.35
CA TYR A 310 -5.03 21.66 -19.13
C TYR A 310 -4.68 20.21 -18.80
N PHE A 311 -3.39 19.90 -18.64
CA PHE A 311 -2.89 18.61 -18.19
C PHE A 311 -2.44 18.79 -16.75
N PHE A 312 -3.15 18.18 -15.82
CA PHE A 312 -3.10 18.51 -14.42
C PHE A 312 -2.82 17.27 -13.56
N ASP A 313 -1.97 17.44 -12.53
CA ASP A 313 -1.63 16.39 -11.59
C ASP A 313 -1.31 16.97 -10.22
N TYR A 314 -1.78 16.30 -9.15
CA TYR A 314 -1.46 16.59 -7.76
C TYR A 314 -0.44 15.61 -7.21
N GLU A 315 0.49 16.13 -6.38
CA GLU A 315 1.23 15.32 -5.41
C GLU A 315 0.65 15.54 -4.01
N THR A 316 0.44 14.41 -3.31
CA THR A 316 -0.19 14.41 -2.00
C THR A 316 0.64 13.67 -0.98
N PHE A 317 0.51 14.03 0.28
CA PHE A 317 0.94 13.20 1.39
C PHE A 317 -0.26 12.77 2.23
N SER A 318 -0.08 11.70 2.98
CA SER A 318 -1.01 11.28 4.01
C SER A 318 -0.27 10.89 5.29
N ALA A 319 -0.96 10.94 6.41
CA ALA A 319 -0.44 10.53 7.71
C ALA A 319 -1.52 9.83 8.52
N VAL A 320 -1.13 8.86 9.33
CA VAL A 320 -2.05 8.17 10.25
C VAL A 320 -2.55 9.11 11.33
N ILE A 321 -1.67 10.00 11.82
CA ILE A 321 -2.02 11.08 12.75
C ILE A 321 -2.14 12.37 11.93
N PRO A 322 -3.33 12.99 11.86
CA PRO A 322 -3.53 14.21 11.08
C PRO A 322 -2.59 15.33 11.54
N PRO A 323 -1.72 15.90 10.68
CA PRO A 323 -0.76 16.91 11.11
C PRO A 323 -1.37 18.30 11.26
N PHE A 324 -2.51 18.59 10.63
CA PHE A 324 -3.14 19.91 10.60
C PHE A 324 -4.58 19.86 11.09
N ASP A 325 -5.08 20.99 11.59
CA ASP A 325 -6.49 21.15 11.91
C ASP A 325 -7.36 20.94 10.65
N HIS A 326 -8.55 20.40 10.85
CA HIS A 326 -9.51 20.06 9.81
C HIS A 326 -9.02 18.99 8.82
N THR A 327 -8.02 18.18 9.23
CA THR A 327 -7.62 16.99 8.47
C THR A 327 -7.98 15.71 9.22
N HIS A 328 -8.13 14.63 8.45
CA HIS A 328 -8.49 13.30 8.93
C HIS A 328 -7.32 12.31 8.80
N PRO A 329 -7.31 11.21 9.57
CA PRO A 329 -6.36 10.12 9.36
C PRO A 329 -6.39 9.63 7.91
N TYR A 330 -5.20 9.45 7.32
CA TYR A 330 -5.00 9.01 5.93
C TYR A 330 -5.62 9.90 4.85
N GLN A 331 -6.07 11.10 5.19
CA GLN A 331 -6.48 12.08 4.19
C GLN A 331 -5.30 12.42 3.28
N GLN A 332 -5.55 12.38 1.97
CA GLN A 332 -4.57 12.78 0.97
C GLN A 332 -4.54 14.30 0.85
N VAL A 333 -3.56 14.94 1.44
CA VAL A 333 -3.43 16.41 1.44
C VAL A 333 -2.51 16.84 0.29
N PRO A 334 -3.02 17.54 -0.73
CA PRO A 334 -2.20 18.05 -1.82
C PRO A 334 -1.19 19.10 -1.33
N PHE A 335 0.09 18.88 -1.63
CA PHE A 335 1.17 19.82 -1.30
C PHE A 335 1.84 20.42 -2.55
N GLN A 336 1.56 19.83 -3.70
CA GLN A 336 2.13 20.24 -4.99
C GLN A 336 1.12 19.97 -6.10
N TYR A 337 1.20 20.78 -7.16
CA TYR A 337 0.62 20.45 -8.47
C TYR A 337 1.58 20.86 -9.60
N SER A 338 1.36 20.22 -10.75
CA SER A 338 1.89 20.62 -12.03
C SER A 338 0.75 20.80 -13.03
N LEU A 339 0.86 21.79 -13.92
CA LEU A 339 -0.16 22.15 -14.89
C LEU A 339 0.49 22.57 -16.22
N HIS A 340 0.37 21.73 -17.26
CA HIS A 340 0.65 22.16 -18.61
C HIS A 340 -0.64 22.63 -19.30
N LYS A 341 -0.59 23.74 -20.00
CA LYS A 341 -1.72 24.29 -20.75
C LYS A 341 -1.37 24.36 -22.22
N ILE A 342 -2.26 23.90 -23.07
CA ILE A 342 -2.20 24.10 -24.53
C ILE A 342 -3.39 24.95 -24.96
N ASP A 343 -3.15 26.09 -25.59
CA ASP A 343 -4.19 26.97 -26.11
C ASP A 343 -4.69 26.54 -27.51
N GLU A 344 -5.68 27.27 -28.05
CA GLU A 344 -6.24 27.01 -29.39
C GLU A 344 -5.21 27.15 -30.52
N GLN A 345 -4.14 27.90 -30.29
CA GLN A 345 -3.03 28.09 -31.25
C GLN A 345 -1.96 27.00 -31.10
N GLY A 346 -2.13 26.07 -30.16
CA GLY A 346 -1.15 25.01 -29.89
C GLY A 346 0.05 25.46 -29.05
N ILE A 347 0.02 26.68 -28.49
CA ILE A 347 1.09 27.19 -27.63
C ILE A 347 1.00 26.51 -26.27
N MET A 348 2.09 25.90 -25.85
CA MET A 348 2.21 25.23 -24.56
C MET A 348 2.87 26.15 -23.51
N THR A 349 2.25 26.28 -22.37
CA THR A 349 2.79 26.92 -21.16
C THR A 349 2.76 25.97 -19.98
N HIS A 350 3.58 26.23 -18.96
CA HIS A 350 3.67 25.41 -17.75
C HIS A 350 3.58 26.27 -16.50
N MET A 351 2.78 25.87 -15.54
CA MET A 351 2.63 26.43 -14.20
C MET A 351 2.77 25.31 -13.17
N GLU A 352 3.28 25.65 -11.99
CA GLU A 352 3.47 24.68 -10.92
C GLU A 352 3.42 25.35 -9.55
N PHE A 353 3.07 24.59 -8.54
CA PHE A 353 3.12 25.00 -7.15
C PHE A 353 3.73 23.88 -6.31
N LEU A 354 4.56 24.25 -5.33
CA LEU A 354 5.09 23.36 -4.31
C LEU A 354 5.12 24.08 -2.96
N HIS A 355 4.43 23.55 -1.98
CA HIS A 355 4.44 24.08 -0.61
C HIS A 355 5.76 23.77 0.09
N ARG A 356 6.40 24.79 0.72
CA ARG A 356 7.76 24.70 1.27
C ARG A 356 7.84 24.96 2.77
N GLU A 357 6.69 25.11 3.44
CA GLU A 357 6.60 25.47 4.85
C GLU A 357 5.93 24.38 5.66
N ASN A 358 6.22 24.29 6.96
CA ASN A 358 5.54 23.40 7.88
C ASN A 358 4.19 23.98 8.31
N THR A 359 3.31 24.19 7.34
CA THR A 359 1.94 24.67 7.50
C THR A 359 1.00 23.89 6.57
N ASN A 360 -0.32 24.02 6.77
CA ASN A 360 -1.30 23.37 5.89
C ASN A 360 -1.15 23.91 4.44
N PRO A 361 -0.81 23.05 3.46
CA PRO A 361 -0.57 23.48 2.08
C PRO A 361 -1.84 23.87 1.31
N GLY A 362 -3.03 23.46 1.77
CA GLY A 362 -4.26 23.54 0.98
C GLY A 362 -4.64 24.95 0.56
N ARG A 363 -4.65 25.94 1.50
CA ARG A 363 -5.02 27.32 1.16
C ARG A 363 -4.04 27.98 0.19
N PRO A 364 -2.69 28.00 0.42
CA PRO A 364 -1.74 28.54 -0.53
C PRO A 364 -1.80 27.90 -1.91
N LEU A 365 -2.03 26.57 -1.94
CA LEU A 365 -2.20 25.82 -3.19
C LEU A 365 -3.43 26.30 -3.96
N LEU A 366 -4.57 26.46 -3.30
CA LEU A 366 -5.82 26.92 -3.91
C LEU A 366 -5.74 28.37 -4.40
N GLU A 367 -5.07 29.24 -3.65
CA GLU A 367 -4.82 30.63 -4.06
C GLU A 367 -4.00 30.72 -5.34
N GLN A 368 -2.98 29.84 -5.49
CA GLN A 368 -2.18 29.81 -6.69
C GLN A 368 -2.92 29.12 -7.84
N LEU A 369 -3.58 27.98 -7.59
CA LEU A 369 -4.32 27.25 -8.63
C LEU A 369 -5.42 28.14 -9.25
N LYS A 370 -6.10 28.98 -8.46
CA LYS A 370 -7.09 29.93 -8.95
C LYS A 370 -6.54 30.95 -9.97
N LYS A 371 -5.22 31.26 -9.89
CA LYS A 371 -4.57 32.17 -10.85
C LYS A 371 -4.14 31.42 -12.12
N ASP A 372 -3.75 30.15 -11.95
CA ASP A 372 -3.10 29.37 -13.01
C ASP A 372 -4.12 28.65 -13.90
N ILE A 373 -5.27 28.24 -13.35
CA ILE A 373 -6.31 27.52 -14.10
C ILE A 373 -7.48 28.42 -14.45
N GLY A 374 -7.80 28.53 -15.74
CA GLY A 374 -8.94 29.30 -16.21
C GLY A 374 -10.29 28.62 -15.91
N GLU A 375 -11.37 29.33 -16.16
CA GLU A 375 -12.75 28.85 -15.92
C GLU A 375 -13.29 27.96 -17.05
N GLU A 376 -12.67 28.00 -18.24
CA GLU A 376 -13.10 27.26 -19.44
C GLU A 376 -12.03 26.23 -19.87
N GLY A 377 -12.42 25.36 -20.80
CA GLY A 377 -11.53 24.34 -21.35
C GLY A 377 -11.59 23.01 -20.61
N THR A 378 -10.96 21.99 -21.16
CA THR A 378 -10.92 20.63 -20.61
C THR A 378 -9.70 20.46 -19.72
N VAL A 379 -9.89 19.84 -18.55
CA VAL A 379 -8.82 19.45 -17.62
C VAL A 379 -8.57 17.95 -17.76
N LEU A 380 -7.41 17.59 -18.25
CA LEU A 380 -6.98 16.22 -18.49
C LEU A 380 -6.10 15.75 -17.35
N VAL A 381 -6.45 14.64 -16.77
CA VAL A 381 -5.75 14.01 -15.65
C VAL A 381 -5.46 12.55 -15.94
N TRP A 382 -4.62 11.92 -15.13
CA TRP A 382 -4.37 10.48 -15.20
C TRP A 382 -4.94 9.80 -13.97
N TYR A 383 -6.17 9.28 -14.05
CA TYR A 383 -6.99 8.71 -12.98
C TYR A 383 -7.90 9.74 -12.29
N GLU A 384 -8.97 10.13 -12.97
CA GLU A 384 -9.88 11.23 -12.58
C GLU A 384 -10.46 11.12 -11.16
N SER A 385 -10.73 9.89 -10.68
CA SER A 385 -11.33 9.72 -9.35
C SER A 385 -10.40 10.17 -8.22
N PHE A 386 -9.07 10.12 -8.41
CA PHE A 386 -8.12 10.66 -7.46
C PHE A 386 -8.19 12.18 -7.43
N GLU A 387 -8.02 12.83 -8.58
CA GLU A 387 -7.99 14.29 -8.70
C GLU A 387 -9.32 14.93 -8.26
N LYS A 388 -10.44 14.38 -8.74
CA LYS A 388 -11.78 14.83 -8.33
C LYS A 388 -12.01 14.68 -6.83
N GLY A 389 -11.51 13.60 -6.23
CA GLY A 389 -11.59 13.37 -4.80
C GLY A 389 -10.83 14.44 -4.01
N ARG A 390 -9.61 14.78 -4.44
CA ARG A 390 -8.81 15.85 -3.79
C ARG A 390 -9.49 17.20 -3.89
N ASN A 391 -10.10 17.52 -5.03
CA ASN A 391 -10.84 18.75 -5.21
C ASN A 391 -12.05 18.85 -4.26
N VAL A 392 -12.79 17.74 -4.05
CA VAL A 392 -13.89 17.69 -3.10
C VAL A 392 -13.40 17.94 -1.66
N GLU A 393 -12.33 17.25 -1.25
CA GLU A 393 -11.75 17.40 0.09
C GLU A 393 -11.21 18.81 0.33
N LEU A 394 -10.55 19.42 -0.65
CA LEU A 394 -10.08 20.80 -0.57
C LEU A 394 -11.26 21.78 -0.45
N GLY A 395 -12.35 21.56 -1.21
CA GLY A 395 -13.57 22.38 -1.12
C GLY A 395 -14.29 22.23 0.22
N GLN A 396 -14.22 21.05 0.86
CA GLN A 396 -14.75 20.84 2.21
C GLN A 396 -13.90 21.54 3.27
N MET A 397 -12.57 21.45 3.15
CA MET A 397 -11.63 22.09 4.08
C MET A 397 -11.62 23.62 3.97
N PHE A 398 -11.82 24.14 2.76
CA PHE A 398 -11.84 25.57 2.45
C PHE A 398 -13.12 25.94 1.68
N PRO A 399 -14.26 26.13 2.38
CA PRO A 399 -15.59 26.33 1.75
C PRO A 399 -15.66 27.49 0.76
N GLU A 400 -14.83 28.52 0.92
CA GLU A 400 -14.73 29.65 -0.01
C GLU A 400 -14.22 29.27 -1.40
N TYR A 401 -13.59 28.08 -1.56
CA TYR A 401 -13.15 27.54 -2.84
C TYR A 401 -14.05 26.39 -3.36
N ALA A 402 -15.08 25.99 -2.60
CA ALA A 402 -15.90 24.81 -2.94
C ALA A 402 -16.54 24.94 -4.33
N GLU A 403 -17.07 26.13 -4.69
CA GLU A 403 -17.66 26.36 -6.02
C GLU A 403 -16.62 26.22 -7.14
N MET A 404 -15.42 26.78 -6.95
CA MET A 404 -14.32 26.66 -7.89
C MET A 404 -13.92 25.19 -8.08
N MET A 405 -13.80 24.41 -7.01
CA MET A 405 -13.43 22.99 -7.07
C MET A 405 -14.52 22.14 -7.75
N ASN A 406 -15.81 22.44 -7.50
CA ASN A 406 -16.90 21.76 -8.18
C ASN A 406 -16.89 22.04 -9.69
N LYS A 407 -16.75 23.31 -10.10
CA LYS A 407 -16.64 23.69 -11.52
C LYS A 407 -15.44 23.06 -12.19
N LEU A 408 -14.30 22.95 -11.46
CA LEU A 408 -13.10 22.26 -11.96
C LEU A 408 -13.40 20.77 -12.21
N ASN A 409 -14.08 20.10 -11.27
CA ASN A 409 -14.43 18.69 -11.39
C ASN A 409 -15.35 18.38 -12.56
N GLU A 410 -16.23 19.30 -12.96
CA GLU A 410 -17.12 19.15 -14.13
C GLU A 410 -16.36 19.11 -15.45
N ARG A 411 -15.16 19.67 -15.52
CA ARG A 411 -14.30 19.76 -16.71
C ARG A 411 -13.22 18.69 -16.78
N ILE A 412 -13.04 17.90 -15.71
CA ILE A 412 -12.03 16.85 -15.65
C ILE A 412 -12.45 15.65 -16.51
N ILE A 413 -11.56 15.24 -17.39
CA ILE A 413 -11.64 14.02 -18.19
C ILE A 413 -10.37 13.19 -17.96
N ASP A 414 -10.55 11.88 -17.78
CA ASP A 414 -9.46 10.93 -17.54
C ASP A 414 -8.78 10.51 -18.85
N LEU A 415 -7.57 10.98 -19.09
CA LEU A 415 -6.77 10.64 -20.28
C LEU A 415 -6.29 9.17 -20.27
N MET A 416 -6.35 8.49 -19.13
CA MET A 416 -6.04 7.05 -19.03
C MET A 416 -7.11 6.17 -19.70
N VAL A 417 -8.33 6.69 -19.97
CA VAL A 417 -9.48 5.91 -20.47
C VAL A 417 -9.16 5.09 -21.72
N PRO A 418 -8.53 5.60 -22.78
CA PRO A 418 -8.18 4.78 -23.94
C PRO A 418 -7.38 3.52 -23.59
N PHE A 419 -6.46 3.63 -22.65
CA PHE A 419 -5.56 2.54 -22.22
C PHE A 419 -6.26 1.63 -21.20
N SER A 420 -6.95 2.22 -20.22
CA SER A 420 -7.59 1.48 -19.13
C SER A 420 -8.84 0.70 -19.56
N THR A 421 -9.51 1.10 -20.64
CA THR A 421 -10.69 0.40 -21.19
C THR A 421 -10.36 -0.54 -22.35
N GLY A 422 -9.10 -0.54 -22.82
CA GLY A 422 -8.64 -1.41 -23.90
C GLY A 422 -8.98 -0.88 -25.30
N LEU A 423 -9.16 0.45 -25.46
CA LEU A 423 -9.27 1.06 -26.80
C LEU A 423 -7.89 1.15 -27.47
N PHE A 424 -6.84 1.28 -26.68
CA PHE A 424 -5.45 1.20 -27.10
C PHE A 424 -4.71 0.19 -26.21
N VAL A 425 -4.24 -0.90 -26.79
CA VAL A 425 -3.47 -1.94 -26.08
C VAL A 425 -2.19 -2.24 -26.85
N ASP A 426 -1.08 -2.16 -26.16
CA ASP A 426 0.21 -2.67 -26.62
C ASP A 426 0.64 -3.84 -25.73
N LYS A 427 1.23 -4.88 -26.32
CA LYS A 427 1.72 -6.04 -25.57
C LYS A 427 2.74 -5.64 -24.49
N ASP A 428 3.57 -4.61 -24.78
CA ASP A 428 4.64 -4.15 -23.89
C ASP A 428 4.13 -3.25 -22.74
N PHE A 429 2.83 -2.97 -22.66
CA PHE A 429 2.22 -2.42 -21.44
C PHE A 429 2.07 -3.46 -20.32
N PHE A 430 2.26 -4.74 -20.62
CA PHE A 430 2.09 -5.86 -19.69
C PHE A 430 0.74 -5.81 -18.94
N GLY A 431 -0.33 -5.46 -19.67
CA GLY A 431 -1.69 -5.36 -19.12
C GLY A 431 -1.95 -4.15 -18.21
N SER A 432 -0.99 -3.25 -18.06
CA SER A 432 -1.09 -2.04 -17.25
C SER A 432 -1.58 -0.85 -18.09
N ALA A 433 -2.27 0.09 -17.42
CA ALA A 433 -2.58 1.42 -17.95
C ALA A 433 -1.90 2.54 -17.16
N SER A 434 -0.94 2.20 -16.28
CA SER A 434 -0.16 3.20 -15.56
C SER A 434 0.67 4.03 -16.53
N ILE A 435 0.73 5.35 -16.34
CA ILE A 435 1.52 6.26 -17.16
C ILE A 435 2.99 5.80 -17.26
N LYS A 436 3.56 5.28 -16.18
CA LYS A 436 4.94 4.76 -16.10
C LYS A 436 5.16 3.48 -16.92
N LYS A 437 4.10 2.79 -17.34
CA LYS A 437 4.17 1.62 -18.24
C LYS A 437 3.83 1.99 -19.68
N VAL A 438 2.92 2.94 -19.86
CA VAL A 438 2.47 3.39 -21.19
C VAL A 438 3.51 4.32 -21.83
N LEU A 439 3.99 5.31 -21.09
CA LEU A 439 4.88 6.35 -21.61
C LEU A 439 6.15 5.78 -22.28
N PRO A 440 6.98 4.93 -21.64
CA PRO A 440 8.24 4.49 -22.25
C PRO A 440 8.06 3.61 -23.50
N VAL A 441 6.87 3.01 -23.68
CA VAL A 441 6.55 2.20 -24.86
C VAL A 441 6.14 3.07 -26.05
N LEU A 442 5.47 4.18 -25.78
CA LEU A 442 4.92 5.05 -26.85
C LEU A 442 5.83 6.26 -27.14
N ILE A 443 6.54 6.76 -26.12
CA ILE A 443 7.37 7.98 -26.17
C ILE A 443 8.71 7.64 -25.51
N SER A 444 9.61 7.03 -26.25
CA SER A 444 10.91 6.51 -25.75
C SER A 444 11.86 7.61 -25.25
N GLU A 445 11.66 8.86 -25.70
CA GLU A 445 12.51 9.99 -25.33
C GLU A 445 12.27 10.47 -23.89
N LEU A 446 11.12 10.15 -23.30
CA LEU A 446 10.75 10.52 -21.93
C LEU A 446 10.86 9.32 -21.00
N SER A 447 11.58 9.49 -19.90
CA SER A 447 11.78 8.44 -18.91
C SER A 447 11.92 9.01 -17.50
N TYR A 448 11.28 8.36 -16.54
CA TYR A 448 11.45 8.63 -15.10
C TYR A 448 12.80 8.14 -14.56
N GLU A 449 13.51 7.28 -15.28
CA GLU A 449 14.77 6.67 -14.80
C GLU A 449 15.88 7.68 -14.51
N LYS A 450 15.83 8.85 -15.16
CA LYS A 450 16.82 9.92 -14.99
C LYS A 450 16.52 10.82 -13.79
N LEU A 451 15.36 10.69 -13.17
CA LEU A 451 14.97 11.48 -12.02
C LEU A 451 15.47 10.84 -10.71
N ASN A 452 15.74 11.66 -9.71
CA ASN A 452 16.05 11.22 -8.35
C ASN A 452 14.79 10.67 -7.65
N ILE A 453 13.65 11.33 -7.83
CA ILE A 453 12.33 10.86 -7.38
C ILE A 453 11.62 10.24 -8.59
N ARG A 454 11.17 8.98 -8.45
CA ARG A 454 10.59 8.20 -9.55
C ARG A 454 9.20 7.66 -9.25
N GLU A 455 8.77 7.75 -8.00
CA GLU A 455 7.53 7.18 -7.49
C GLU A 455 6.79 8.19 -6.62
N GLY A 456 5.46 8.29 -6.75
CA GLY A 456 4.64 9.18 -5.92
C GLY A 456 4.75 8.90 -4.41
N GLY A 457 4.89 7.61 -4.02
CA GLY A 457 5.14 7.26 -2.62
C GLY A 457 6.45 7.84 -2.07
N THR A 458 7.51 7.84 -2.88
CA THR A 458 8.80 8.47 -2.53
C THR A 458 8.64 10.00 -2.47
N ALA A 459 7.90 10.62 -3.40
CA ALA A 459 7.65 12.07 -3.40
C ALA A 459 6.91 12.49 -2.12
N SER A 460 5.83 11.79 -1.78
CA SER A 460 5.03 11.99 -0.57
C SER A 460 5.89 11.91 0.70
N ARG A 461 6.64 10.82 0.85
CA ARG A 461 7.50 10.60 2.01
C ARG A 461 8.59 11.66 2.11
N THR A 462 9.30 11.93 1.01
CA THR A 462 10.41 12.88 0.99
C THR A 462 9.94 14.28 1.35
N TRP A 463 8.76 14.70 0.85
CA TRP A 463 8.17 15.99 1.23
C TRP A 463 7.82 16.02 2.72
N LYS A 464 7.13 14.99 3.25
CA LYS A 464 6.77 14.88 4.68
C LYS A 464 8.02 14.96 5.57
N GLU A 465 9.04 14.16 5.29
CA GLU A 465 10.28 14.13 6.06
C GLU A 465 11.02 15.47 6.02
N THR A 466 11.08 16.12 4.85
CA THR A 466 11.84 17.38 4.69
C THR A 466 11.09 18.58 5.28
N ILE A 467 9.78 18.66 5.06
CA ILE A 467 8.99 19.84 5.41
C ILE A 467 8.35 19.72 6.79
N LEU A 468 7.68 18.61 7.10
CA LEU A 468 6.97 18.46 8.38
C LEU A 468 7.91 18.02 9.51
N GLU A 469 8.89 17.17 9.20
CA GLU A 469 9.79 16.61 10.21
C GLU A 469 11.15 17.35 10.26
N GLY A 470 11.41 18.25 9.31
CA GLY A 470 12.65 19.03 9.26
C GLY A 470 13.92 18.21 9.01
N LYS A 471 13.80 17.01 8.43
CA LYS A 471 14.92 16.17 8.05
C LYS A 471 15.64 16.72 6.81
N ASN A 472 16.91 16.40 6.68
CA ASN A 472 17.75 16.74 5.52
C ASN A 472 17.81 18.26 5.17
N PRO A 473 18.01 19.17 6.13
CA PRO A 473 17.93 20.61 5.90
C PRO A 473 18.94 21.10 4.85
N GLU A 474 20.13 20.46 4.77
CA GLU A 474 21.17 20.83 3.79
C GLU A 474 20.81 20.45 2.35
N GLN A 475 19.94 19.46 2.17
CA GLN A 475 19.48 18.97 0.86
C GLN A 475 18.10 19.52 0.48
N LYS A 476 17.48 20.34 1.32
CA LYS A 476 16.11 20.83 1.14
C LYS A 476 15.86 21.39 -0.25
N GLU A 477 16.69 22.31 -0.73
CA GLU A 477 16.48 22.92 -2.04
C GLU A 477 16.64 21.92 -3.20
N GLN A 478 17.58 20.96 -3.10
CA GLN A 478 17.70 19.92 -4.10
C GLN A 478 16.46 19.02 -4.12
N ILE A 479 15.97 18.63 -2.95
CA ILE A 479 14.75 17.81 -2.81
C ILE A 479 13.54 18.56 -3.40
N MET A 480 13.38 19.85 -3.13
CA MET A 480 12.28 20.64 -3.69
C MET A 480 12.35 20.69 -5.23
N ASN A 481 13.54 20.81 -5.79
CA ASN A 481 13.73 20.79 -7.25
C ASN A 481 13.43 19.40 -7.84
N ASP A 482 13.79 18.32 -7.14
CA ASP A 482 13.51 16.95 -7.58
C ASP A 482 12.00 16.66 -7.56
N LEU A 483 11.27 17.16 -6.56
CA LEU A 483 9.80 17.09 -6.48
C LEU A 483 9.13 17.84 -7.64
N LEU A 484 9.58 19.07 -7.93
CA LEU A 484 9.08 19.84 -9.07
C LEU A 484 9.34 19.10 -10.39
N ALA A 485 10.54 18.58 -10.58
CA ALA A 485 10.90 17.85 -11.81
C ALA A 485 10.06 16.59 -12.01
N TYR A 486 9.74 15.87 -10.93
CA TYR A 486 8.92 14.66 -10.95
C TYR A 486 7.48 14.98 -11.39
N CYS A 487 6.77 15.85 -10.70
CA CYS A 487 5.38 16.20 -10.99
C CYS A 487 5.24 16.89 -12.38
N ARG A 488 6.25 17.71 -12.79
CA ARG A 488 6.31 18.29 -14.14
C ARG A 488 6.39 17.21 -15.22
N LEU A 489 7.13 16.13 -14.98
CA LEU A 489 7.22 15.04 -15.95
C LEU A 489 5.89 14.30 -16.09
N ASP A 490 5.11 14.11 -15.01
CA ASP A 490 3.79 13.46 -15.09
C ASP A 490 2.85 14.23 -16.01
N THR A 491 2.74 15.55 -15.88
CA THR A 491 1.88 16.36 -16.75
C THR A 491 2.44 16.50 -18.16
N LEU A 492 3.75 16.60 -18.36
CA LEU A 492 4.37 16.57 -19.69
C LEU A 492 4.15 15.22 -20.38
N ALA A 493 4.22 14.14 -19.66
CA ALA A 493 3.92 12.80 -20.18
C ALA A 493 2.48 12.72 -20.73
N MET A 494 1.52 13.28 -19.99
CA MET A 494 0.13 13.35 -20.47
C MET A 494 0.01 14.16 -21.79
N VAL A 495 0.70 15.31 -21.88
CA VAL A 495 0.76 16.10 -23.13
C VAL A 495 1.27 15.26 -24.30
N GLN A 496 2.37 14.55 -24.12
CA GLN A 496 2.96 13.74 -25.19
C GLN A 496 2.08 12.55 -25.58
N LEU A 497 1.45 11.91 -24.60
CA LEU A 497 0.50 10.81 -24.85
C LEU A 497 -0.77 11.31 -25.59
N PHE A 498 -1.27 12.49 -25.23
CA PHE A 498 -2.37 13.13 -25.97
C PHE A 498 -1.98 13.38 -27.44
N LYS A 499 -0.85 14.04 -27.70
CA LYS A 499 -0.35 14.27 -29.08
C LYS A 499 -0.10 12.97 -29.83
N PHE A 500 0.37 11.93 -29.16
CA PHE A 500 0.52 10.60 -29.75
C PHE A 500 -0.84 10.04 -30.19
N LEU A 501 -1.87 10.12 -29.33
CA LEU A 501 -3.22 9.63 -29.67
C LEU A 501 -3.83 10.42 -30.85
N GLU A 502 -3.66 11.75 -30.90
CA GLU A 502 -4.09 12.57 -32.02
C GLU A 502 -3.45 12.09 -33.34
N LYS A 503 -2.13 11.88 -33.33
CA LYS A 503 -1.40 11.38 -34.52
C LYS A 503 -1.83 9.97 -34.94
N GLU A 504 -2.13 9.10 -33.97
CA GLU A 504 -2.51 7.70 -34.25
C GLU A 504 -3.87 7.57 -34.95
N ILE A 505 -4.78 8.53 -34.70
CA ILE A 505 -6.13 8.52 -35.29
C ILE A 505 -6.24 9.35 -36.59
N ALA A 506 -5.24 10.20 -36.85
CA ALA A 506 -5.16 10.95 -38.12
C ALA A 506 -4.82 10.00 -39.28
#